data_9f07ea73bba9607574ceaa585529ae98
#
_entry.id   9f07ea73bba9607574ceaa585529ae98
#
_cell.length_a   1.000
_cell.length_b   1.000
_cell.length_c   1.000
_cell.angle_alpha   90.00
_cell.angle_beta   90.00
_cell.angle_gamma   90.00
#
_symmetry.space_group_name_H-M   'P 1'
#
loop_
_entity.id
_entity.type
_entity.pdbx_description
1 polymer ?
#
loop_
_entity_poly.entity_id
_entity_poly.type
_entity_poly.pdbx_seq_one_letter_code
_entity_poly.pdbx_strand_id
1 'polypeptide(L)'
;MIKLHLKTTLITLLVCCSAFAAKAQAGYNFALYDVGTAVGFDKVYGDAETLTTTQSIHFNFTYNTTPFVNFVFEAQLGKLRGGDSVLTKSGRYFNNDFSAFIFRGQLQLGEIMDYSRSPFQNALKNLYVSAGIGFVRNHITQVSRNSEQIPGFYTPGDDKSREPFIPLRIGYELKLFNRYSQPSAKIDIGYGYNYMLGDGLDGFTAGAKKDVYTQFTLGVKFAIGSALTSYRKQITY
;
A
#
# COMPACT_ATOMS: atom_id res chain seq x y z
N MET A 1 16.07 -23.47 -14.40
CA MET A 1 16.92 -23.39 -13.19
C MET A 1 16.92 -22.03 -12.52
N ILE A 2 17.13 -20.92 -13.22
CA ILE A 2 17.22 -19.55 -12.65
C ILE A 2 15.99 -19.16 -11.81
N LYS A 3 14.75 -19.49 -12.25
CA LYS A 3 13.51 -19.18 -11.49
C LYS A 3 13.40 -19.91 -10.15
N LEU A 4 14.03 -21.08 -10.01
CA LEU A 4 14.00 -21.86 -8.76
C LEU A 4 15.01 -21.26 -7.76
N HIS A 5 16.18 -20.84 -8.23
CA HIS A 5 17.19 -20.19 -7.38
C HIS A 5 16.71 -18.83 -6.86
N LEU A 6 15.98 -18.06 -7.67
CA LEU A 6 15.43 -16.77 -7.23
C LEU A 6 14.40 -16.95 -6.11
N LYS A 7 13.53 -17.97 -6.21
CA LYS A 7 12.54 -18.28 -5.17
C LYS A 7 13.21 -18.74 -3.87
N THR A 8 14.20 -19.62 -3.95
CA THR A 8 14.95 -20.07 -2.77
C THR A 8 15.73 -18.94 -2.12
N THR A 9 16.39 -18.08 -2.88
CA THR A 9 17.11 -16.92 -2.34
C THR A 9 16.16 -15.94 -1.65
N LEU A 10 14.97 -15.70 -2.23
CA LEU A 10 13.97 -14.82 -1.63
C LEU A 10 13.42 -15.39 -0.30
N ILE A 11 13.17 -16.70 -0.26
CA ILE A 11 12.70 -17.39 0.96
C ILE A 11 13.79 -17.37 2.03
N THR A 12 15.05 -17.63 1.66
CA THR A 12 16.17 -17.60 2.58
C THR A 12 16.39 -16.20 3.15
N LEU A 13 16.28 -15.16 2.33
CA LEU A 13 16.37 -13.76 2.76
C LEU A 13 15.22 -13.41 3.73
N LEU A 14 14.02 -13.88 3.46
CA LEU A 14 12.85 -13.67 4.33
C LEU A 14 13.02 -14.37 5.68
N VAL A 15 13.55 -15.60 5.70
CA VAL A 15 13.84 -16.36 6.92
C VAL A 15 14.98 -15.71 7.71
N CYS A 16 16.03 -15.23 7.06
CA CYS A 16 17.12 -14.51 7.72
C CYS A 16 16.61 -13.21 8.35
N CYS A 17 15.78 -12.44 7.65
CA CYS A 17 15.17 -11.21 8.21
C CYS A 17 14.28 -11.51 9.42
N SER A 18 13.56 -12.63 9.43
CA SER A 18 12.72 -13.03 10.57
C SER A 18 13.55 -13.46 11.81
N ALA A 19 14.73 -14.05 11.61
CA ALA A 19 15.61 -14.47 12.69
C ALA A 19 16.20 -13.27 13.49
N PHE A 20 16.41 -12.12 12.85
CA PHE A 20 16.85 -10.89 13.54
C PHE A 20 15.74 -10.22 14.37
N ALA A 21 14.46 -10.53 14.10
CA ALA A 21 13.32 -9.96 14.81
C ALA A 21 12.92 -10.74 16.08
N ALA A 22 13.55 -11.88 16.35
CA ALA A 22 13.16 -12.80 17.41
C ALA A 22 13.72 -12.43 18.80
N LYS A 23 13.49 -11.19 19.26
CA LYS A 23 13.57 -10.90 20.70
C LYS A 23 12.15 -10.99 21.26
N ALA A 24 11.86 -12.09 21.94
CA ALA A 24 10.62 -12.27 22.68
C ALA A 24 10.59 -11.31 23.87
N GLN A 25 10.00 -10.14 23.71
CA GLN A 25 9.73 -9.22 24.81
C GLN A 25 8.21 -9.08 24.95
N ALA A 26 7.71 -9.39 26.14
CA ALA A 26 6.31 -9.23 26.50
C ALA A 26 5.85 -7.75 26.56
N GLY A 27 6.78 -6.82 26.46
CA GLY A 27 6.52 -5.39 26.37
C GLY A 27 7.74 -4.65 25.83
N TYR A 28 7.51 -3.50 25.18
CA TYR A 28 8.56 -2.61 24.70
C TYR A 28 8.07 -1.16 24.63
N ASN A 29 9.02 -0.25 24.66
CA ASN A 29 8.74 1.16 24.43
C ASN A 29 8.49 1.40 22.93
N PHE A 30 7.62 2.34 22.62
CA PHE A 30 7.36 2.74 21.25
C PHE A 30 7.22 4.26 21.13
N ALA A 31 7.48 4.79 19.94
CA ALA A 31 7.26 6.20 19.66
C ALA A 31 5.81 6.43 19.24
N LEU A 32 5.23 7.54 19.70
CA LEU A 32 3.84 7.89 19.35
C LEU A 32 3.69 8.28 17.88
N TYR A 33 4.74 8.80 17.25
CA TYR A 33 4.67 9.31 15.89
C TYR A 33 5.80 8.74 15.03
N ASP A 34 5.47 8.45 13.78
CA ASP A 34 6.45 8.15 12.74
C ASP A 34 6.19 9.02 11.51
N VAL A 35 7.25 9.37 10.81
CA VAL A 35 7.21 9.91 9.45
C VAL A 35 7.91 8.97 8.50
N GLY A 36 7.42 8.87 7.28
CA GLY A 36 8.01 7.95 6.33
C GLY A 36 7.75 8.31 4.88
N THR A 37 8.44 7.57 4.04
CA THR A 37 8.25 7.61 2.59
C THR A 37 8.23 6.20 2.04
N ALA A 38 7.53 6.01 0.91
CA ALA A 38 7.49 4.74 0.22
C ALA A 38 7.46 4.95 -1.30
N VAL A 39 7.85 3.92 -2.03
CA VAL A 39 7.65 3.81 -3.47
C VAL A 39 6.54 2.79 -3.71
N GLY A 40 5.59 3.15 -4.55
CA GLY A 40 4.51 2.29 -5.01
C GLY A 40 4.75 1.80 -6.44
N PHE A 41 4.30 0.59 -6.72
CA PHE A 41 4.19 0.00 -8.05
C PHE A 41 2.71 -0.27 -8.30
N ASP A 42 2.13 0.50 -9.20
CA ASP A 42 0.69 0.62 -9.36
C ASP A 42 0.21 -0.08 -10.62
N LYS A 43 -0.94 -0.77 -10.55
CA LYS A 43 -1.65 -1.32 -11.70
C LYS A 43 -3.11 -0.92 -11.63
N VAL A 44 -3.65 -0.44 -12.74
CA VAL A 44 -5.05 -0.05 -12.88
C VAL A 44 -5.84 -1.16 -13.54
N TYR A 45 -7.06 -1.33 -13.07
CA TYR A 45 -8.10 -2.19 -13.64
C TYR A 45 -9.34 -1.32 -13.82
N GLY A 46 -9.58 -0.88 -15.03
CA GLY A 46 -10.69 -0.02 -15.45
C GLY A 46 -11.20 -0.44 -16.82
N ASP A 47 -11.71 0.50 -17.58
CA ASP A 47 -12.27 0.30 -18.92
C ASP A 47 -11.22 0.10 -20.01
N ALA A 48 -9.98 0.52 -19.75
CA ALA A 48 -8.84 0.22 -20.62
C ALA A 48 -8.14 -1.05 -20.15
N GLU A 49 -7.52 -1.75 -21.10
CA GLU A 49 -6.81 -3.00 -20.82
C GLU A 49 -5.58 -2.75 -19.91
N THR A 50 -5.40 -3.61 -18.89
CA THR A 50 -4.30 -3.50 -17.92
C THR A 50 -3.01 -4.07 -18.50
N LEU A 51 -2.07 -3.23 -18.92
CA LEU A 51 -0.80 -3.66 -19.49
C LEU A 51 0.42 -3.23 -18.66
N THR A 52 0.38 -2.04 -18.09
CA THR A 52 1.58 -1.36 -17.58
C THR A 52 1.56 -1.24 -16.07
N THR A 53 2.72 -1.46 -15.44
CA THR A 53 2.96 -1.08 -14.04
C THR A 53 3.60 0.29 -14.02
N THR A 54 3.04 1.20 -13.24
CA THR A 54 3.54 2.56 -13.04
C THR A 54 4.11 2.75 -11.64
N GLN A 55 4.70 3.90 -11.37
CA GLN A 55 5.32 4.19 -10.08
C GLN A 55 4.67 5.39 -9.42
N SER A 56 4.62 5.34 -8.09
CA SER A 56 4.19 6.44 -7.24
C SER A 56 5.13 6.63 -6.05
N ILE A 57 5.12 7.84 -5.50
CA ILE A 57 5.85 8.20 -4.29
C ILE A 57 4.83 8.54 -3.22
N HIS A 58 5.07 8.04 -2.02
CA HIS A 58 4.20 8.23 -0.87
C HIS A 58 4.95 8.92 0.25
N PHE A 59 4.25 9.81 0.93
CA PHE A 59 4.66 10.41 2.19
C PHE A 59 3.64 10.07 3.24
N ASN A 60 4.07 9.54 4.37
CA ASN A 60 3.16 9.15 5.42
C ASN A 60 3.56 9.73 6.78
N PHE A 61 2.53 10.05 7.56
CA PHE A 61 2.60 10.36 8.96
C PHE A 61 1.77 9.32 9.71
N THR A 62 2.35 8.69 10.71
CA THR A 62 1.69 7.64 11.48
C THR A 62 1.58 8.06 12.94
N TYR A 63 0.38 7.96 13.49
CA TYR A 63 0.11 8.05 14.91
C TYR A 63 -0.07 6.63 15.48
N ASN A 64 0.81 6.23 16.38
CA ASN A 64 0.81 4.93 17.02
C ASN A 64 0.05 5.03 18.35
N THR A 65 -1.15 4.47 18.45
CA THR A 65 -1.89 4.36 19.72
C THR A 65 -1.33 3.22 20.57
N THR A 66 -0.95 2.13 19.92
CA THR A 66 -0.17 1.04 20.48
C THR A 66 0.94 0.66 19.49
N PRO A 67 1.89 -0.20 19.84
CA PRO A 67 2.87 -0.70 18.88
C PRO A 67 2.25 -1.45 17.69
N PHE A 68 0.96 -1.81 17.78
CA PHE A 68 0.25 -2.68 16.84
C PHE A 68 -1.02 -2.06 16.28
N VAL A 69 -1.49 -0.94 16.84
CA VAL A 69 -2.65 -0.17 16.34
C VAL A 69 -2.18 1.23 15.96
N ASN A 70 -2.34 1.57 14.70
CA ASN A 70 -1.82 2.80 14.14
C ASN A 70 -2.88 3.50 13.28
N PHE A 71 -2.82 4.82 13.23
CA PHE A 71 -3.54 5.64 12.26
C PHE A 71 -2.54 6.26 11.31
N VAL A 72 -2.77 6.08 10.01
CA VAL A 72 -1.85 6.51 8.94
C VAL A 72 -2.53 7.57 8.10
N PHE A 73 -1.87 8.72 7.99
CA PHE A 73 -2.16 9.77 7.01
C PHE A 73 -1.12 9.63 5.89
N GLU A 74 -1.57 9.51 4.66
CA GLU A 74 -0.68 9.27 3.53
C GLU A 74 -1.05 10.18 2.36
N ALA A 75 -0.05 10.83 1.78
CA ALA A 75 -0.14 11.55 0.52
C ALA A 75 0.59 10.74 -0.55
N GLN A 76 -0.04 10.54 -1.69
CA GLN A 76 0.51 9.81 -2.83
C GLN A 76 0.57 10.74 -4.04
N LEU A 77 1.65 10.63 -4.81
CA LEU A 77 1.86 11.30 -6.08
C LEU A 77 2.39 10.28 -7.08
N GLY A 78 1.77 10.18 -8.24
CA GLY A 78 2.20 9.17 -9.21
C GLY A 78 1.49 9.26 -10.54
N LYS A 79 1.72 8.22 -11.34
CA LYS A 79 1.12 8.08 -12.67
C LYS A 79 0.42 6.74 -12.75
N LEU A 80 -0.72 6.73 -13.45
CA LEU A 80 -1.47 5.52 -13.78
C LEU A 80 -1.59 5.45 -15.29
N ARG A 81 -1.45 4.25 -15.84
CA ARG A 81 -1.55 4.03 -17.29
C ARG A 81 -2.29 2.74 -17.57
N GLY A 82 -3.10 2.76 -18.60
CA GLY A 82 -3.77 1.58 -19.11
C GLY A 82 -3.95 1.69 -20.61
N GLY A 83 -4.08 0.52 -21.26
CA GLY A 83 -4.19 0.40 -22.68
C GLY A 83 -2.92 0.76 -23.47
N ASP A 84 -2.99 0.56 -24.77
CA ASP A 84 -1.94 0.91 -25.72
C ASP A 84 -2.57 0.97 -27.12
N SER A 85 -2.18 1.95 -27.93
CA SER A 85 -2.76 2.15 -29.26
C SER A 85 -2.42 1.05 -30.27
N VAL A 86 -1.39 0.26 -30.02
CA VAL A 86 -0.92 -0.79 -30.94
C VAL A 86 -1.08 -2.19 -30.36
N LEU A 87 -0.83 -2.35 -29.06
CA LEU A 87 -0.80 -3.65 -28.38
C LEU A 87 -2.17 -4.11 -27.91
N THR A 88 -3.12 -3.18 -27.69
CA THR A 88 -4.46 -3.53 -27.26
C THR A 88 -5.42 -3.64 -28.44
N LYS A 89 -6.34 -4.61 -28.36
CA LYS A 89 -7.34 -4.81 -29.42
C LYS A 89 -8.29 -3.62 -29.56
N SER A 90 -8.56 -2.91 -28.49
CA SER A 90 -9.46 -1.75 -28.49
C SER A 90 -8.79 -0.49 -29.01
N GLY A 91 -7.45 -0.39 -29.01
CA GLY A 91 -6.68 0.82 -29.31
C GLY A 91 -6.88 1.95 -28.31
N ARG A 92 -7.70 1.74 -27.26
CA ARG A 92 -7.93 2.73 -26.19
C ARG A 92 -6.77 2.74 -25.23
N TYR A 93 -6.35 3.93 -24.82
CA TYR A 93 -5.31 4.09 -23.79
C TYR A 93 -5.53 5.39 -23.02
N PHE A 94 -4.94 5.44 -21.80
CA PHE A 94 -4.89 6.65 -21.01
C PHE A 94 -3.58 6.76 -20.22
N ASN A 95 -3.20 8.01 -19.95
CA ASN A 95 -2.18 8.38 -18.99
C ASN A 95 -2.79 9.37 -17.99
N ASN A 96 -2.74 9.03 -16.71
CA ASN A 96 -3.30 9.82 -15.62
C ASN A 96 -2.17 10.20 -14.65
N ASP A 97 -1.98 11.50 -14.41
CA ASP A 97 -1.18 12.01 -13.31
C ASP A 97 -2.11 12.16 -12.11
N PHE A 98 -1.87 11.41 -11.03
CA PHE A 98 -2.74 11.42 -9.88
C PHE A 98 -2.07 11.94 -8.62
N SER A 99 -2.87 12.52 -7.74
CA SER A 99 -2.51 12.79 -6.36
C SER A 99 -3.61 12.29 -5.44
N ALA A 100 -3.24 11.61 -4.36
CA ALA A 100 -4.22 11.07 -3.43
C ALA A 100 -3.87 11.40 -1.99
N PHE A 101 -4.89 11.58 -1.16
CA PHE A 101 -4.80 11.70 0.29
C PHE A 101 -5.58 10.56 0.91
N ILE A 102 -4.97 9.87 1.86
CA ILE A 102 -5.53 8.68 2.49
C ILE A 102 -5.45 8.83 3.99
N PHE A 103 -6.53 8.47 4.67
CA PHE A 103 -6.56 8.20 6.09
C PHE A 103 -7.01 6.76 6.32
N ARG A 104 -6.20 5.97 7.03
CA ARG A 104 -6.51 4.57 7.31
C ARG A 104 -6.11 4.16 8.72
N GLY A 105 -6.90 3.27 9.31
CA GLY A 105 -6.55 2.51 10.50
C GLY A 105 -5.75 1.27 10.10
N GLN A 106 -4.73 0.93 10.86
CA GLN A 106 -3.88 -0.24 10.67
C GLN A 106 -3.85 -1.06 11.95
N LEU A 107 -4.15 -2.35 11.83
CA LEU A 107 -4.15 -3.33 12.92
C LEU A 107 -3.13 -4.41 12.62
N GLN A 108 -2.15 -4.59 13.51
CA GLN A 108 -1.16 -5.66 13.41
C GLN A 108 -1.58 -6.85 14.25
N LEU A 109 -1.19 -8.07 13.84
CA LEU A 109 -1.54 -9.30 14.55
C LEU A 109 -1.06 -9.33 16.00
N GLY A 110 0.02 -8.60 16.31
CA GLY A 110 0.55 -8.49 17.66
C GLY A 110 -0.42 -7.91 18.69
N GLU A 111 -1.47 -7.19 18.27
CA GLU A 111 -2.52 -6.72 19.17
C GLU A 111 -3.44 -7.85 19.64
N ILE A 112 -3.79 -8.76 18.72
CA ILE A 112 -4.80 -9.80 18.97
C ILE A 112 -4.21 -11.15 19.38
N MET A 113 -2.97 -11.46 19.00
CA MET A 113 -2.35 -12.76 19.28
C MET A 113 -1.29 -12.68 20.38
N ASP A 114 -1.11 -13.77 21.11
CA ASP A 114 0.01 -13.93 22.05
C ASP A 114 1.27 -14.36 21.28
N TYR A 115 2.18 -13.41 21.09
CA TYR A 115 3.42 -13.60 20.35
C TYR A 115 4.60 -14.06 21.24
N SER A 116 4.37 -14.26 22.56
CA SER A 116 5.39 -14.73 23.48
C SER A 116 5.61 -16.25 23.42
N ARG A 117 4.62 -17.00 22.93
CA ARG A 117 4.58 -18.47 22.97
C ARG A 117 5.57 -19.15 22.02
N SER A 118 5.83 -18.55 20.87
CA SER A 118 6.73 -19.18 19.88
C SER A 118 7.44 -18.15 18.99
N PRO A 119 8.64 -18.49 18.46
CA PRO A 119 9.34 -17.64 17.50
C PRO A 119 8.51 -17.33 16.24
N PHE A 120 7.69 -18.26 15.80
CA PHE A 120 6.82 -18.10 14.64
C PHE A 120 5.74 -17.05 14.90
N GLN A 121 5.05 -17.11 16.03
CA GLN A 121 4.06 -16.10 16.42
C GLN A 121 4.70 -14.72 16.59
N ASN A 122 5.91 -14.68 17.16
CA ASN A 122 6.67 -13.44 17.29
C ASN A 122 7.04 -12.84 15.93
N ALA A 123 7.33 -13.65 14.91
CA ALA A 123 7.54 -13.17 13.55
C ALA A 123 6.26 -12.59 12.94
N LEU A 124 5.11 -13.22 13.17
CA LEU A 124 3.83 -12.79 12.59
C LEU A 124 3.23 -11.54 13.25
N LYS A 125 3.66 -11.14 14.43
CA LYS A 125 3.07 -10.02 15.19
C LYS A 125 3.01 -8.69 14.42
N ASN A 126 3.90 -8.49 13.46
CA ASN A 126 3.99 -7.27 12.66
C ASN A 126 3.27 -7.36 11.29
N LEU A 127 2.63 -8.50 11.00
CA LEU A 127 1.72 -8.60 9.86
C LEU A 127 0.49 -7.75 10.14
N TYR A 128 0.08 -6.92 9.19
CA TYR A 128 -1.04 -6.01 9.39
C TYR A 128 -2.08 -6.07 8.28
N VAL A 129 -3.28 -5.67 8.65
CA VAL A 129 -4.33 -5.26 7.73
C VAL A 129 -4.67 -3.80 8.00
N SER A 130 -5.06 -3.07 6.97
CA SER A 130 -5.52 -1.70 7.12
C SER A 130 -6.65 -1.38 6.17
N ALA A 131 -7.54 -0.49 6.61
CA ALA A 131 -8.65 0.02 5.83
C ALA A 131 -8.89 1.49 6.18
N GLY A 132 -9.54 2.22 5.28
CA GLY A 132 -9.82 3.63 5.51
C GLY A 132 -10.60 4.29 4.41
N ILE A 133 -10.39 5.58 4.27
CA ILE A 133 -10.96 6.42 3.21
C ILE A 133 -9.83 7.18 2.53
N GLY A 134 -9.99 7.41 1.23
CA GLY A 134 -9.07 8.20 0.44
C GLY A 134 -9.82 9.10 -0.53
N PHE A 135 -9.13 10.14 -0.97
CA PHE A 135 -9.58 11.04 -2.04
C PHE A 135 -8.47 11.11 -3.07
N VAL A 136 -8.80 10.86 -4.32
CA VAL A 136 -7.90 10.97 -5.45
C VAL A 136 -8.31 12.13 -6.34
N ARG A 137 -7.33 12.86 -6.82
CA ARG A 137 -7.46 13.85 -7.88
C ARG A 137 -6.74 13.31 -9.10
N ASN A 138 -7.48 13.13 -10.17
CA ASN A 138 -7.01 12.65 -11.45
C ASN A 138 -6.81 13.81 -12.42
N HIS A 139 -5.78 13.71 -13.24
CA HIS A 139 -5.51 14.59 -14.37
C HIS A 139 -5.03 13.75 -15.55
N ILE A 140 -5.95 13.46 -16.46
CA ILE A 140 -5.67 12.69 -17.67
C ILE A 140 -4.87 13.56 -18.61
N THR A 141 -3.64 13.17 -18.87
CA THR A 141 -2.70 13.91 -19.73
C THR A 141 -2.76 13.47 -21.18
N GLN A 142 -3.11 12.20 -21.40
CA GLN A 142 -3.29 11.63 -22.72
C GLN A 142 -4.38 10.57 -22.66
N VAL A 143 -5.27 10.57 -23.64
CA VAL A 143 -6.35 9.57 -23.74
C VAL A 143 -6.77 9.36 -25.18
N SER A 144 -7.00 8.11 -25.58
CA SER A 144 -7.69 7.74 -26.81
C SER A 144 -9.02 7.09 -26.46
N ARG A 145 -10.11 7.77 -26.75
CA ARG A 145 -11.48 7.32 -26.43
C ARG A 145 -12.17 6.60 -27.58
N ASN A 146 -11.55 6.61 -28.76
CA ASN A 146 -12.08 5.92 -29.92
C ASN A 146 -11.69 4.44 -29.89
N SER A 147 -12.63 3.56 -30.19
CA SER A 147 -12.33 2.14 -30.35
C SER A 147 -11.91 1.84 -31.79
N GLU A 148 -10.74 1.23 -31.96
CA GLU A 148 -10.32 0.72 -33.26
C GLU A 148 -11.06 -0.58 -33.65
N GLN A 149 -11.54 -1.31 -32.65
CA GLN A 149 -12.27 -2.57 -32.85
C GLN A 149 -13.68 -2.38 -33.37
N ILE A 150 -14.32 -1.26 -33.01
CA ILE A 150 -15.67 -0.90 -33.40
C ILE A 150 -15.63 0.51 -34.03
N PRO A 151 -15.59 0.62 -35.36
CA PRO A 151 -15.54 1.91 -36.03
C PRO A 151 -16.71 2.81 -35.61
N GLY A 152 -16.38 4.05 -35.21
CA GLY A 152 -17.38 5.03 -34.75
C GLY A 152 -17.82 4.90 -33.31
N PHE A 153 -17.28 3.93 -32.54
CA PHE A 153 -17.58 3.82 -31.11
C PHE A 153 -16.65 4.74 -30.32
N TYR A 154 -17.24 5.69 -29.61
CA TYR A 154 -16.58 6.65 -28.72
C TYR A 154 -16.99 6.39 -27.27
N THR A 155 -16.03 6.26 -26.36
CA THR A 155 -16.28 6.13 -24.93
C THR A 155 -16.24 7.52 -24.29
N PRO A 156 -17.32 7.99 -23.66
CA PRO A 156 -17.31 9.27 -22.94
C PRO A 156 -16.41 9.23 -21.72
N GLY A 157 -16.03 10.41 -21.19
CA GLY A 157 -15.27 10.52 -19.96
C GLY A 157 -14.66 11.91 -19.79
N ASP A 158 -14.14 12.16 -18.59
CA ASP A 158 -13.60 13.45 -18.19
C ASP A 158 -12.06 13.40 -18.05
N ASP A 159 -11.39 14.50 -18.41
CA ASP A 159 -9.94 14.62 -18.28
C ASP A 159 -9.50 14.98 -16.85
N LYS A 160 -10.43 15.39 -16.00
CA LYS A 160 -10.18 15.75 -14.61
C LYS A 160 -11.30 15.25 -13.72
N SER A 161 -10.95 14.48 -12.70
CA SER A 161 -11.92 14.01 -11.71
C SER A 161 -11.37 14.17 -10.29
N ARG A 162 -12.28 14.13 -9.32
CA ARG A 162 -11.97 14.04 -7.89
C ARG A 162 -12.90 13.04 -7.28
N GLU A 163 -12.37 11.97 -6.73
CA GLU A 163 -13.18 10.85 -6.31
C GLU A 163 -12.76 10.31 -4.95
N PRO A 164 -13.72 9.93 -4.13
CA PRO A 164 -13.45 9.16 -2.94
C PRO A 164 -13.17 7.69 -3.31
N PHE A 165 -12.36 7.02 -2.50
CA PHE A 165 -12.08 5.60 -2.65
C PHE A 165 -11.87 4.92 -1.30
N ILE A 166 -11.95 3.60 -1.28
CA ILE A 166 -11.73 2.76 -0.10
C ILE A 166 -10.38 2.05 -0.27
N PRO A 167 -9.34 2.49 0.44
CA PRO A 167 -8.05 1.82 0.45
C PRO A 167 -8.10 0.64 1.43
N LEU A 168 -7.78 -0.55 0.93
CA LEU A 168 -7.53 -1.76 1.71
C LEU A 168 -6.06 -2.13 1.53
N ARG A 169 -5.36 -2.49 2.61
CA ARG A 169 -3.95 -2.91 2.50
C ARG A 169 -3.67 -4.05 3.47
N ILE A 170 -2.88 -5.01 3.00
CA ILE A 170 -2.22 -6.02 3.82
C ILE A 170 -0.71 -5.84 3.68
N GLY A 171 0.03 -6.02 4.76
CA GLY A 171 1.48 -5.85 4.69
C GLY A 171 2.19 -6.30 5.95
N TYR A 172 3.49 -6.10 5.93
CA TYR A 172 4.38 -6.44 7.03
C TYR A 172 5.29 -5.27 7.37
N GLU A 173 5.40 -4.97 8.66
CA GLU A 173 6.21 -3.88 9.18
C GLU A 173 7.39 -4.43 9.97
N LEU A 174 8.58 -4.42 9.38
CA LEU A 174 9.82 -4.82 10.07
C LEU A 174 10.30 -3.67 10.95
N LYS A 175 10.24 -3.84 12.28
CA LYS A 175 10.65 -2.85 13.25
C LYS A 175 12.13 -3.03 13.60
N LEU A 176 12.92 -1.97 13.42
CA LEU A 176 14.34 -1.92 13.77
C LEU A 176 14.49 -1.18 15.11
N PHE A 177 15.14 -1.84 16.08
CA PHE A 177 15.27 -1.32 17.42
C PHE A 177 16.68 -0.75 17.63
N ASN A 178 16.77 0.36 18.36
CA ASN A 178 18.04 0.92 18.79
C ASN A 178 18.62 0.12 19.98
N ARG A 179 19.78 0.55 20.49
CA ARG A 179 20.46 -0.10 21.62
C ARG A 179 19.64 -0.10 22.92
N TYR A 180 18.66 0.79 23.02
CA TYR A 180 17.75 0.92 24.17
C TYR A 180 16.45 0.12 24.01
N SER A 181 16.39 -0.80 23.03
CA SER A 181 15.21 -1.61 22.70
C SER A 181 13.99 -0.75 22.31
N GLN A 182 14.23 0.39 21.66
CA GLN A 182 13.20 1.31 21.17
C GLN A 182 13.14 1.22 19.65
N PRO A 183 11.95 1.16 19.02
CA PRO A 183 11.84 1.18 17.58
C PRO A 183 12.29 2.56 17.07
N SER A 184 13.32 2.57 16.23
CA SER A 184 13.86 3.80 15.64
C SER A 184 13.51 3.95 14.18
N ALA A 185 13.44 2.83 13.46
CA ALA A 185 13.04 2.78 12.06
C ALA A 185 12.16 1.55 11.80
N LYS A 186 11.36 1.61 10.76
CA LYS A 186 10.49 0.53 10.30
C LYS A 186 10.61 0.42 8.79
N ILE A 187 10.69 -0.81 8.28
CA ILE A 187 10.56 -1.10 6.86
C ILE A 187 9.16 -1.64 6.64
N ASP A 188 8.41 -1.03 5.74
CA ASP A 188 7.01 -1.35 5.45
C ASP A 188 6.93 -1.95 4.05
N ILE A 189 6.40 -3.16 3.95
CA ILE A 189 6.13 -3.84 2.69
C ILE A 189 4.64 -4.14 2.67
N GLY A 190 3.93 -3.64 1.66
CA GLY A 190 2.48 -3.77 1.61
C GLY A 190 1.94 -4.00 0.21
N TYR A 191 0.76 -4.62 0.16
CA TYR A 191 -0.04 -4.74 -1.03
C TYR A 191 -1.40 -4.10 -0.78
N GLY A 192 -1.73 -3.10 -1.59
CA GLY A 192 -2.94 -2.30 -1.51
C GLY A 192 -3.93 -2.66 -2.61
N TYR A 193 -5.21 -2.60 -2.27
CA TYR A 193 -6.34 -2.68 -3.18
C TYR A 193 -7.20 -1.44 -2.94
N ASN A 194 -7.26 -0.55 -3.92
CA ASN A 194 -7.93 0.74 -3.83
C ASN A 194 -9.19 0.69 -4.70
N TYR A 195 -10.35 0.61 -4.06
CA TYR A 195 -11.65 0.54 -4.72
C TYR A 195 -12.22 1.94 -4.88
N MET A 196 -12.37 2.38 -6.15
CA MET A 196 -12.93 3.69 -6.48
C MET A 196 -14.45 3.68 -6.26
N LEU A 197 -14.98 4.76 -5.73
CA LEU A 197 -16.43 4.96 -5.64
C LEU A 197 -16.98 5.70 -6.88
N GLY A 198 -16.11 6.35 -7.64
CA GLY A 198 -16.36 6.94 -8.95
C GLY A 198 -15.90 6.05 -10.10
N ASP A 199 -15.85 6.63 -11.32
CA ASP A 199 -15.56 5.95 -12.59
C ASP A 199 -14.66 6.82 -13.48
N GLY A 200 -13.82 7.65 -12.89
CA GLY A 200 -13.03 8.62 -13.64
C GLY A 200 -11.51 8.46 -13.39
N LEU A 201 -11.07 7.31 -12.91
CA LEU A 201 -9.66 7.05 -12.66
C LEU A 201 -8.88 6.93 -13.98
N ASP A 202 -9.48 6.31 -14.97
CA ASP A 202 -8.90 6.06 -16.30
C ASP A 202 -9.35 7.07 -17.36
N GLY A 203 -10.25 8.01 -16.99
CA GLY A 203 -10.79 9.01 -17.91
C GLY A 203 -11.83 8.48 -18.87
N PHE A 204 -12.35 7.29 -18.62
CA PHE A 204 -13.52 6.72 -19.32
C PHE A 204 -14.72 6.69 -18.37
N THR A 205 -15.92 6.73 -18.93
CA THR A 205 -17.16 6.54 -18.19
C THR A 205 -17.99 5.53 -18.96
N ALA A 206 -17.74 4.25 -18.71
CA ALA A 206 -18.40 3.17 -19.43
C ALA A 206 -18.61 1.95 -18.51
N GLY A 207 -19.70 1.23 -18.76
CA GLY A 207 -19.99 0.01 -18.03
C GLY A 207 -20.58 0.23 -16.63
N ALA A 208 -20.67 -0.86 -15.87
CA ALA A 208 -21.23 -0.88 -14.51
C ALA A 208 -20.15 -1.18 -13.43
N LYS A 209 -18.94 -1.47 -13.84
CA LYS A 209 -17.85 -1.80 -12.91
C LYS A 209 -17.07 -0.54 -12.57
N LYS A 210 -16.75 -0.40 -11.29
CA LYS A 210 -15.93 0.70 -10.80
C LYS A 210 -14.45 0.41 -11.00
N ASP A 211 -13.69 1.48 -11.21
CA ASP A 211 -12.25 1.41 -11.32
C ASP A 211 -11.60 0.90 -10.03
N VAL A 212 -10.52 0.19 -10.20
CA VAL A 212 -9.69 -0.32 -9.11
C VAL A 212 -8.23 -0.10 -9.49
N TYR A 213 -7.41 0.31 -8.55
CA TYR A 213 -5.97 0.19 -8.72
C TYR A 213 -5.35 -0.60 -7.56
N THR A 214 -4.44 -1.49 -7.91
CA THR A 214 -3.65 -2.24 -6.94
C THR A 214 -2.26 -1.65 -6.84
N GLN A 215 -1.64 -1.81 -5.68
CA GLN A 215 -0.40 -1.13 -5.38
C GLN A 215 0.50 -2.01 -4.52
N PHE A 216 1.69 -2.34 -5.01
CA PHE A 216 2.74 -2.92 -4.19
C PHE A 216 3.63 -1.79 -3.67
N THR A 217 3.85 -1.72 -2.36
CA THR A 217 4.60 -0.63 -1.73
C THR A 217 5.79 -1.14 -0.94
N LEU A 218 6.90 -0.41 -1.04
CA LEU A 218 8.08 -0.58 -0.20
C LEU A 218 8.44 0.78 0.39
N GLY A 219 8.48 0.87 1.71
CA GLY A 219 8.70 2.12 2.41
C GLY A 219 9.58 2.00 3.64
N VAL A 220 10.00 3.16 4.12
CA VAL A 220 10.70 3.32 5.38
C VAL A 220 9.99 4.38 6.22
N LYS A 221 9.92 4.14 7.52
CA LYS A 221 9.35 5.06 8.50
C LYS A 221 10.37 5.27 9.61
N PHE A 222 10.45 6.47 10.13
CA PHE A 222 11.34 6.84 11.23
C PHE A 222 10.51 7.38 12.39
N ALA A 223 10.81 6.88 13.58
CA ALA A 223 10.22 7.37 14.80
C ALA A 223 10.62 8.83 15.07
N ILE A 224 9.66 9.67 15.39
CA ILE A 224 9.87 11.07 15.73
C ILE A 224 9.28 11.41 17.09
N GLY A 225 9.86 12.42 17.74
CA GLY A 225 9.46 12.89 19.07
C GLY A 225 10.22 12.21 20.18
N SER A 226 10.24 12.87 21.34
CA SER A 226 10.93 12.42 22.56
C SER A 226 10.04 11.58 23.47
N ALA A 227 8.73 11.56 23.24
CA ALA A 227 7.78 10.82 24.06
C ALA A 227 7.80 9.34 23.71
N LEU A 228 8.44 8.56 24.55
CA LEU A 228 8.40 7.10 24.46
C LEU A 228 7.32 6.61 25.41
N THR A 229 6.42 5.81 24.86
CA THR A 229 5.34 5.19 25.62
C THR A 229 5.70 3.72 25.86
N SER A 230 5.50 3.26 27.09
CA SER A 230 5.66 1.85 27.44
C SER A 230 4.37 1.11 27.15
N TYR A 231 4.48 0.00 26.41
CA TYR A 231 3.39 -0.91 26.15
C TYR A 231 3.61 -2.22 26.89
N ARG A 232 2.62 -2.65 27.66
CA ARG A 232 2.60 -3.99 28.27
C ARG A 232 1.28 -4.64 27.87
N LYS A 233 1.36 -5.72 27.13
CA LYS A 233 0.19 -6.51 26.79
C LYS A 233 -0.27 -7.25 28.06
N GLN A 234 -1.52 -7.06 28.44
CA GLN A 234 -2.15 -7.88 29.48
C GLN A 234 -2.46 -9.25 28.87
N ILE A 235 -1.80 -10.28 29.34
CA ILE A 235 -2.09 -11.66 28.95
C ILE A 235 -3.20 -12.13 29.91
N THR A 236 -4.41 -12.30 29.38
CA THR A 236 -5.51 -12.94 30.10
C THR A 236 -5.31 -14.44 29.98
N TYR A 237 -5.12 -15.13 31.11
CA TYR A 237 -4.98 -16.58 31.18
C TYR A 237 -6.34 -17.26 31.13
#